data_8375a1f65118034d9da3dbd135667ed6
#
_entry.id   8375a1f65118034d9da3dbd135667ed6
#
_cell.length_a   1.000
_cell.length_b   1.000
_cell.length_c   1.000
_cell.angle_alpha   90.00
_cell.angle_beta   90.00
_cell.angle_gamma   90.00
#
_symmetry.space_group_name_H-M   'P 1'
#
loop_
_entity.id
_entity.type
_entity.pdbx_description
1 polymer ?
#
loop_
_entity_poly.entity_id
_entity_poly.type
_entity_poly.pdbx_seq_one_letter_code
_entity_poly.pdbx_strand_id
1 'polypeptide(L)'
;MKNRLATLALAWLAACFSAPGATSALAQQAAAPPLPAIPQLMREVVDHQRQLEKVRENYTYSATVTTQDIDGDGHVKKTESEEQEIFFVNGHAVGRTVKKNGQTLSGHDLDKETERVTKLVEKAEKTPHDQPLEGQVISISRLLDIMDVRNERRENYRGRPAIVFDFVGRKNAQTHGLAEDASKKLQGTLWVDEDDRQIVHLDAVFNDNFHVAGGIVANVQKGSNFHFDQALVNGEVWLPTGAEGTAQIRVLMLKNVRQRFNERDYDYKRFHVDAEQGKGAKVAGAK
;
A
#
# COMPACT_ATOMS: atom_id res chain seq x y z
N MET A 1 -4.99 74.90 -20.60
CA MET A 1 -5.24 75.71 -21.77
C MET A 1 -5.79 74.84 -22.87
N LYS A 2 -7.05 75.04 -23.14
CA LYS A 2 -7.70 75.23 -24.45
C LYS A 2 -7.68 73.98 -25.35
N ASN A 3 -8.85 73.36 -25.50
CA ASN A 3 -9.90 73.61 -26.51
C ASN A 3 -9.53 72.92 -27.86
N ARG A 4 -10.35 72.29 -28.63
CA ARG A 4 -11.81 72.22 -28.94
C ARG A 4 -12.01 71.09 -29.90
N LEU A 5 -13.06 70.30 -29.80
CA LEU A 5 -14.30 70.39 -30.59
C LEU A 5 -14.14 70.21 -32.12
N ALA A 6 -14.76 69.20 -32.71
CA ALA A 6 -15.93 69.24 -33.61
C ALA A 6 -16.11 67.90 -34.30
N THR A 7 -17.13 67.13 -34.13
CA THR A 7 -18.51 67.17 -34.70
C THR A 7 -18.63 66.88 -36.23
N LEU A 8 -19.61 66.02 -36.55
CA LEU A 8 -20.35 65.73 -37.79
C LEU A 8 -19.88 64.52 -38.57
N ALA A 9 -20.68 63.62 -39.09
CA ALA A 9 -22.13 63.34 -39.10
C ALA A 9 -22.35 62.08 -39.96
N LEU A 10 -23.38 61.36 -39.60
CA LEU A 10 -24.30 60.56 -40.43
C LEU A 10 -23.85 59.95 -41.76
N ALA A 11 -23.96 58.62 -41.86
CA ALA A 11 -24.77 58.00 -42.92
C ALA A 11 -25.06 56.56 -42.65
N TRP A 12 -26.29 56.21 -42.73
CA TRP A 12 -26.94 54.86 -42.70
C TRP A 12 -26.37 53.90 -43.72
N LEU A 13 -26.22 52.63 -43.28
CA LEU A 13 -26.51 51.49 -44.14
C LEU A 13 -26.87 50.28 -43.24
N ALA A 14 -28.14 49.95 -43.21
CA ALA A 14 -28.64 48.69 -42.65
C ALA A 14 -28.19 47.52 -43.51
N ALA A 15 -27.33 46.66 -43.04
CA ALA A 15 -27.09 45.36 -43.60
C ALA A 15 -27.54 44.31 -42.56
N CYS A 16 -28.68 43.68 -42.89
CA CYS A 16 -29.14 42.46 -42.22
C CYS A 16 -28.09 41.36 -42.37
N PHE A 17 -27.29 41.13 -41.32
CA PHE A 17 -26.54 39.91 -41.18
C PHE A 17 -27.36 38.99 -40.28
N SER A 18 -28.03 38.03 -40.90
CA SER A 18 -28.58 36.85 -40.26
C SER A 18 -27.41 36.08 -39.66
N ALA A 19 -27.25 36.17 -38.34
CA ALA A 19 -26.32 35.33 -37.61
C ALA A 19 -26.81 33.87 -37.71
N PRO A 20 -25.97 32.91 -38.17
CA PRO A 20 -26.29 31.50 -38.02
C PRO A 20 -26.32 31.23 -36.51
N GLY A 21 -27.43 30.66 -36.05
CA GLY A 21 -27.62 30.25 -34.67
C GLY A 21 -26.44 29.39 -34.22
N ALA A 22 -25.70 29.90 -33.25
CA ALA A 22 -24.76 29.05 -32.48
C ALA A 22 -25.62 28.03 -31.71
N THR A 23 -25.81 26.87 -32.30
CA THR A 23 -26.23 25.69 -31.56
C THR A 23 -25.13 25.42 -30.55
N SER A 24 -25.36 25.87 -29.32
CA SER A 24 -24.59 25.38 -28.16
C SER A 24 -24.78 23.89 -28.13
N ALA A 25 -23.82 23.14 -28.69
CA ALA A 25 -23.67 21.75 -28.43
C ALA A 25 -23.40 21.65 -26.92
N LEU A 26 -24.47 21.46 -26.15
CA LEU A 26 -24.35 20.91 -24.81
C LEU A 26 -23.63 19.57 -25.00
N ALA A 27 -22.32 19.57 -24.74
CA ALA A 27 -21.56 18.33 -24.63
C ALA A 27 -22.29 17.53 -23.56
N GLN A 28 -23.08 16.57 -24.02
CA GLN A 28 -23.79 15.63 -23.18
C GLN A 28 -22.68 14.86 -22.50
N GLN A 29 -22.38 15.23 -21.25
CA GLN A 29 -21.41 14.55 -20.41
C GLN A 29 -21.91 13.11 -20.33
N ALA A 30 -21.28 12.21 -21.06
CA ALA A 30 -21.64 10.81 -21.08
C ALA A 30 -21.70 10.35 -19.61
N ALA A 31 -22.88 9.90 -19.19
CA ALA A 31 -23.04 9.38 -17.85
C ALA A 31 -21.98 8.26 -17.65
N ALA A 32 -21.25 8.33 -16.57
CA ALA A 32 -20.26 7.31 -16.26
C ALA A 32 -20.94 5.92 -16.32
N PRO A 33 -20.29 4.91 -16.89
CA PRO A 33 -20.88 3.57 -16.98
C PRO A 33 -21.26 3.09 -15.56
N PRO A 34 -22.29 2.21 -15.44
CA PRO A 34 -22.68 1.69 -14.14
C PRO A 34 -21.49 1.00 -13.46
N LEU A 35 -21.45 1.03 -12.12
CA LEU A 35 -20.44 0.29 -11.37
C LEU A 35 -20.58 -1.21 -11.64
N PRO A 36 -19.48 -1.96 -11.81
CA PRO A 36 -19.52 -3.41 -11.91
C PRO A 36 -20.09 -4.02 -10.61
N ALA A 37 -20.73 -5.19 -10.72
CA ALA A 37 -21.24 -5.89 -9.54
C ALA A 37 -20.07 -6.21 -8.57
N ILE A 38 -20.21 -5.85 -7.29
CA ILE A 38 -19.17 -6.03 -6.25
C ILE A 38 -18.57 -7.44 -6.28
N PRO A 39 -19.34 -8.56 -6.32
CA PRO A 39 -18.74 -9.89 -6.28
C PRO A 39 -17.86 -10.20 -7.50
N GLN A 40 -18.17 -9.65 -8.67
CA GLN A 40 -17.35 -9.81 -9.87
C GLN A 40 -16.07 -8.98 -9.75
N LEU A 41 -16.21 -7.70 -9.43
CA LEU A 41 -15.07 -6.79 -9.29
C LEU A 41 -14.09 -7.29 -8.24
N MET A 42 -14.56 -7.76 -7.09
CA MET A 42 -13.67 -8.27 -6.03
C MET A 42 -12.93 -9.54 -6.45
N ARG A 43 -13.54 -10.42 -7.25
CA ARG A 43 -12.81 -11.56 -7.82
C ARG A 43 -11.69 -11.10 -8.76
N GLU A 44 -11.99 -10.16 -9.66
CA GLU A 44 -10.97 -9.58 -10.56
C GLU A 44 -9.81 -8.95 -9.77
N VAL A 45 -10.12 -8.17 -8.74
CA VAL A 45 -9.12 -7.55 -7.87
C VAL A 45 -8.26 -8.59 -7.14
N VAL A 46 -8.88 -9.59 -6.53
CA VAL A 46 -8.14 -10.68 -5.84
C VAL A 46 -7.23 -11.42 -6.80
N ASP A 47 -7.71 -11.76 -8.00
CA ASP A 47 -6.91 -12.47 -9.00
C ASP A 47 -5.74 -11.61 -9.51
N HIS A 48 -5.96 -10.31 -9.72
CA HIS A 48 -4.89 -9.38 -10.09
C HIS A 48 -3.87 -9.20 -8.96
N GLN A 49 -4.33 -9.11 -7.71
CA GLN A 49 -3.39 -9.03 -6.57
C GLN A 49 -2.53 -10.29 -6.45
N ARG A 50 -3.08 -11.48 -6.64
CA ARG A 50 -2.32 -12.73 -6.66
C ARG A 50 -1.30 -12.78 -7.80
N GLN A 51 -1.66 -12.26 -8.98
CA GLN A 51 -0.72 -12.15 -10.11
C GLN A 51 0.40 -11.15 -9.79
N LEU A 52 0.05 -10.01 -9.21
CA LEU A 52 1.01 -8.99 -8.80
C LEU A 52 1.98 -9.53 -7.74
N GLU A 53 1.52 -10.27 -6.76
CA GLU A 53 2.35 -10.90 -5.74
C GLU A 53 3.42 -11.81 -6.36
N LYS A 54 3.07 -12.56 -7.41
CA LYS A 54 4.04 -13.38 -8.18
C LYS A 54 5.03 -12.53 -8.98
N VAL A 55 4.57 -11.45 -9.60
CA VAL A 55 5.45 -10.55 -10.36
C VAL A 55 6.43 -9.86 -9.43
N ARG A 56 6.00 -9.52 -8.21
CA ARG A 56 6.83 -8.87 -7.19
C ARG A 56 8.07 -9.69 -6.82
N GLU A 57 8.00 -11.02 -6.89
CA GLU A 57 9.16 -11.90 -6.66
C GLU A 57 10.34 -11.63 -7.59
N ASN A 58 10.08 -11.02 -8.76
CA ASN A 58 11.12 -10.63 -9.70
C ASN A 58 11.76 -9.27 -9.38
N TYR A 59 11.41 -8.65 -8.27
CA TYR A 59 11.91 -7.34 -7.88
C TYR A 59 12.66 -7.40 -6.56
N THR A 60 13.66 -6.54 -6.43
CA THR A 60 14.16 -6.08 -5.12
C THR A 60 13.85 -4.61 -4.98
N TYR A 61 13.80 -4.15 -3.75
CA TYR A 61 13.65 -2.73 -3.46
C TYR A 61 14.26 -2.38 -2.12
N SER A 62 14.47 -1.09 -1.90
CA SER A 62 14.88 -0.56 -0.60
C SER A 62 13.66 -0.08 0.16
N ALA A 63 13.67 -0.29 1.47
CA ALA A 63 12.66 0.24 2.37
C ALA A 63 13.34 1.05 3.48
N THR A 64 12.75 2.19 3.85
CA THR A 64 13.10 2.92 5.06
C THR A 64 11.95 2.84 6.02
N VAL A 65 12.16 2.22 7.17
CA VAL A 65 11.18 2.10 8.24
C VAL A 65 11.58 3.01 9.39
N THR A 66 10.71 3.95 9.76
CA THR A 66 10.88 4.82 10.93
C THR A 66 9.84 4.46 11.97
N THR A 67 10.29 4.19 13.19
CA THR A 67 9.42 3.89 14.33
C THR A 67 9.62 4.96 15.41
N GLN A 68 8.53 5.49 15.93
CA GLN A 68 8.52 6.49 17.01
C GLN A 68 7.76 5.95 18.21
N ASP A 69 8.43 5.88 19.36
CA ASP A 69 7.75 5.63 20.63
C ASP A 69 7.08 6.93 21.11
N ILE A 70 5.80 6.84 21.43
CA ILE A 70 4.96 7.96 21.86
C ILE A 70 4.61 7.80 23.34
N ASP A 71 4.74 8.89 24.12
CA ASP A 71 4.36 8.87 25.54
C ASP A 71 2.84 9.06 25.76
N GLY A 72 2.46 9.13 27.05
CA GLY A 72 1.06 9.31 27.43
C GLY A 72 0.44 10.63 26.96
N ASP A 73 1.28 11.65 26.82
CA ASP A 73 0.89 13.02 26.43
C ASP A 73 0.97 13.23 24.91
N GLY A 74 1.41 12.23 24.15
CA GLY A 74 1.50 12.27 22.70
C GLY A 74 2.83 12.78 22.15
N HIS A 75 3.85 12.99 23.00
CA HIS A 75 5.18 13.41 22.56
C HIS A 75 6.03 12.23 22.14
N VAL A 76 6.90 12.46 21.15
CA VAL A 76 7.88 11.47 20.70
C VAL A 76 9.00 11.35 21.74
N LYS A 77 9.15 10.16 22.31
CA LYS A 77 10.24 9.83 23.25
C LYS A 77 11.48 9.32 22.55
N LYS A 78 11.30 8.53 21.51
CA LYS A 78 12.37 7.86 20.79
C LYS A 78 11.99 7.73 19.33
N THR A 79 12.96 7.93 18.45
CA THR A 79 12.84 7.64 17.02
C THR A 79 13.94 6.65 16.66
N GLU A 80 13.58 5.61 15.96
CA GLU A 80 14.50 4.63 15.35
C GLU A 80 14.21 4.57 13.87
N SER A 81 15.25 4.44 13.05
CA SER A 81 15.11 4.23 11.62
C SER A 81 15.97 3.05 11.16
N GLU A 82 15.43 2.26 10.26
CA GLU A 82 16.13 1.18 9.58
C GLU A 82 16.02 1.36 8.08
N GLU A 83 17.14 1.19 7.38
CA GLU A 83 17.13 1.00 5.93
C GLU A 83 17.32 -0.47 5.65
N GLN A 84 16.46 -1.02 4.80
CA GLN A 84 16.41 -2.44 4.48
C GLN A 84 16.48 -2.64 2.97
N GLU A 85 17.11 -3.72 2.56
CA GLU A 85 16.98 -4.28 1.22
C GLU A 85 15.99 -5.43 1.27
N ILE A 86 14.93 -5.35 0.46
CA ILE A 86 13.88 -6.37 0.41
C ILE A 86 14.05 -7.20 -0.85
N PHE A 87 14.03 -8.50 -0.68
CA PHE A 87 14.04 -9.50 -1.76
C PHE A 87 13.06 -10.63 -1.42
N PHE A 88 12.79 -11.51 -2.38
CA PHE A 88 11.82 -12.58 -2.18
C PHE A 88 12.48 -13.96 -2.27
N VAL A 89 12.02 -14.88 -1.43
CA VAL A 89 12.40 -16.28 -1.43
C VAL A 89 11.13 -17.10 -1.34
N ASN A 90 10.87 -17.93 -2.36
CA ASN A 90 9.68 -18.77 -2.43
C ASN A 90 8.37 -17.96 -2.16
N GLY A 91 8.26 -16.76 -2.75
CA GLY A 91 7.11 -15.86 -2.57
C GLY A 91 7.10 -15.04 -1.29
N HIS A 92 8.01 -15.30 -0.38
CA HIS A 92 8.07 -14.59 0.91
C HIS A 92 9.05 -13.44 0.86
N ALA A 93 8.62 -12.25 1.31
CA ALA A 93 9.49 -11.10 1.44
C ALA A 93 10.52 -11.33 2.56
N VAL A 94 11.79 -11.09 2.26
CA VAL A 94 12.91 -11.14 3.18
C VAL A 94 13.57 -9.77 3.23
N GLY A 95 13.50 -9.12 4.37
CA GLY A 95 14.17 -7.84 4.61
C GLY A 95 15.54 -8.06 5.25
N ARG A 96 16.58 -7.45 4.65
CA ARG A 96 17.93 -7.34 5.21
C ARG A 96 18.18 -5.92 5.64
N THR A 97 18.38 -5.67 6.93
CA THR A 97 18.73 -4.36 7.43
C THR A 97 20.18 -4.01 7.03
N VAL A 98 20.35 -2.89 6.37
CA VAL A 98 21.66 -2.41 5.94
C VAL A 98 22.15 -1.23 6.76
N LYS A 99 21.21 -0.42 7.30
CA LYS A 99 21.53 0.70 8.19
C LYS A 99 20.55 0.78 9.35
N LYS A 100 21.04 1.24 10.51
CA LYS A 100 20.24 1.63 11.67
C LYS A 100 20.58 3.05 12.09
N ASN A 101 19.55 3.91 12.21
CA ASN A 101 19.72 5.33 12.58
C ASN A 101 20.77 6.05 11.70
N GLY A 102 20.76 5.76 10.39
CA GLY A 102 21.69 6.33 9.41
C GLY A 102 23.09 5.72 9.39
N GLN A 103 23.41 4.77 10.28
CA GLN A 103 24.72 4.11 10.34
C GLN A 103 24.64 2.73 9.68
N THR A 104 25.58 2.45 8.78
CA THR A 104 25.72 1.12 8.16
C THR A 104 26.07 0.08 9.22
N LEU A 105 25.40 -1.08 9.17
CA LEU A 105 25.70 -2.19 10.08
C LEU A 105 27.12 -2.67 9.89
N SER A 106 27.82 -2.93 11.00
CA SER A 106 29.19 -3.45 11.00
C SER A 106 29.45 -4.35 12.22
N GLY A 107 30.54 -5.13 12.17
CA GLY A 107 30.94 -6.00 13.27
C GLY A 107 29.81 -6.90 13.76
N HIS A 108 29.62 -6.97 15.05
CA HIS A 108 28.64 -7.85 15.70
C HIS A 108 27.17 -7.63 15.25
N ASP A 109 26.78 -6.40 14.94
CA ASP A 109 25.42 -6.13 14.46
C ASP A 109 25.21 -6.65 13.04
N LEU A 110 26.21 -6.59 12.19
CA LEU A 110 26.20 -7.19 10.86
C LEU A 110 26.15 -8.73 10.95
N ASP A 111 26.93 -9.32 11.86
CA ASP A 111 26.93 -10.79 12.06
C ASP A 111 25.56 -11.28 12.53
N LYS A 112 24.95 -10.62 13.50
CA LYS A 112 23.58 -10.91 13.97
C LYS A 112 22.55 -10.79 12.87
N GLU A 113 22.64 -9.74 12.06
CA GLU A 113 21.71 -9.54 10.94
C GLU A 113 21.88 -10.62 9.88
N THR A 114 23.11 -11.00 9.57
CA THR A 114 23.42 -12.10 8.65
C THR A 114 22.81 -13.42 9.14
N GLU A 115 22.98 -13.75 10.42
CA GLU A 115 22.38 -14.95 11.02
C GLU A 115 20.84 -14.89 10.98
N ARG A 116 20.23 -13.72 11.29
CA ARG A 116 18.78 -13.52 11.23
C ARG A 116 18.24 -13.76 9.82
N VAL A 117 18.89 -13.14 8.81
CA VAL A 117 18.51 -13.27 7.40
C VAL A 117 18.64 -14.72 6.93
N THR A 118 19.74 -15.39 7.27
CA THR A 118 19.96 -16.82 6.93
C THR A 118 18.81 -17.69 7.46
N LYS A 119 18.46 -17.54 8.74
CA LYS A 119 17.35 -18.30 9.35
C LYS A 119 16.01 -17.99 8.67
N LEU A 120 15.79 -16.71 8.29
CA LEU A 120 14.57 -16.32 7.62
C LEU A 120 14.47 -16.89 6.20
N VAL A 121 15.59 -16.91 5.46
CA VAL A 121 15.68 -17.55 4.13
C VAL A 121 15.38 -19.05 4.24
N GLU A 122 16.03 -19.76 5.15
CA GLU A 122 15.79 -21.19 5.37
C GLU A 122 14.32 -21.50 5.74
N LYS A 123 13.68 -20.60 6.49
CA LYS A 123 12.27 -20.72 6.83
C LYS A 123 11.39 -20.48 5.62
N ALA A 124 11.69 -19.44 4.82
CA ALA A 124 10.98 -19.10 3.60
C ALA A 124 11.02 -20.22 2.57
N GLU A 125 12.19 -20.86 2.38
CA GLU A 125 12.35 -22.00 1.48
C GLU A 125 11.45 -23.20 1.86
N LYS A 126 11.17 -23.37 3.15
CA LYS A 126 10.39 -24.51 3.70
C LYS A 126 8.90 -24.19 3.84
N THR A 127 8.52 -22.92 3.79
CA THR A 127 7.12 -22.48 3.95
C THR A 127 6.43 -22.47 2.58
N PRO A 128 5.26 -23.14 2.43
CA PRO A 128 4.49 -23.04 1.20
C PRO A 128 4.20 -21.59 0.79
N HIS A 129 4.25 -21.31 -0.50
CA HIS A 129 4.07 -19.97 -1.07
C HIS A 129 2.76 -19.29 -0.64
N ASP A 130 1.69 -20.04 -0.42
CA ASP A 130 0.36 -19.58 -0.04
C ASP A 130 0.17 -19.42 1.47
N GLN A 131 1.20 -19.72 2.27
CA GLN A 131 1.16 -19.58 3.73
C GLN A 131 2.04 -18.41 4.18
N PRO A 132 1.59 -17.55 5.09
CA PRO A 132 2.43 -16.47 5.61
C PRO A 132 3.59 -17.01 6.44
N LEU A 133 4.77 -16.42 6.31
CA LEU A 133 5.83 -16.61 7.29
C LEU A 133 5.37 -16.06 8.64
N GLU A 134 5.66 -16.77 9.72
CA GLU A 134 5.35 -16.30 11.07
C GLU A 134 6.00 -14.94 11.33
N GLY A 135 5.21 -13.97 11.77
CA GLY A 135 5.63 -12.60 12.01
C GLY A 135 5.66 -11.69 10.77
N GLN A 136 5.26 -12.17 9.60
CA GLN A 136 5.12 -11.35 8.41
C GLN A 136 3.73 -10.71 8.29
N VAL A 137 3.69 -9.61 7.54
CA VAL A 137 2.45 -8.95 7.15
C VAL A 137 1.67 -9.86 6.22
N ILE A 138 0.36 -9.94 6.43
CA ILE A 138 -0.55 -10.65 5.55
C ILE A 138 -0.52 -10.03 4.14
N SER A 139 -0.57 -10.86 3.10
CA SER A 139 -0.69 -10.37 1.73
C SER A 139 -2.03 -9.66 1.50
N ILE A 140 -2.07 -8.74 0.56
CA ILE A 140 -3.31 -7.99 0.25
C ILE A 140 -4.38 -8.92 -0.29
N SER A 141 -4.02 -9.87 -1.16
CA SER A 141 -4.97 -10.85 -1.67
C SER A 141 -5.63 -11.64 -0.54
N ARG A 142 -4.82 -12.04 0.45
CA ARG A 142 -5.31 -12.78 1.61
C ARG A 142 -6.15 -11.90 2.54
N LEU A 143 -5.79 -10.64 2.70
CA LEU A 143 -6.59 -9.67 3.45
C LEU A 143 -7.98 -9.51 2.85
N LEU A 144 -8.09 -9.41 1.53
CA LEU A 144 -9.37 -9.33 0.80
C LEU A 144 -10.23 -10.59 0.99
N ASP A 145 -9.63 -11.77 1.07
CA ASP A 145 -10.34 -13.02 1.35
C ASP A 145 -10.99 -13.03 2.75
N ILE A 146 -10.51 -12.19 3.67
CA ILE A 146 -11.00 -12.10 5.06
C ILE A 146 -12.05 -10.99 5.23
N MET A 147 -12.20 -10.09 4.26
CA MET A 147 -13.06 -8.91 4.36
C MET A 147 -14.40 -9.06 3.66
N ASP A 148 -15.41 -8.35 4.18
CA ASP A 148 -16.63 -8.02 3.48
C ASP A 148 -16.57 -6.56 3.03
N VAL A 149 -16.87 -6.29 1.75
CA VAL A 149 -16.86 -4.96 1.15
C VAL A 149 -18.28 -4.49 0.80
N ARG A 150 -18.50 -3.16 0.88
CA ARG A 150 -19.80 -2.53 0.63
C ARG A 150 -19.62 -1.06 0.26
N ASN A 151 -20.73 -0.38 -0.07
CA ASN A 151 -20.79 1.07 -0.31
C ASN A 151 -19.86 1.51 -1.43
N GLU A 152 -19.93 0.81 -2.56
CA GLU A 152 -19.13 1.13 -3.74
C GLU A 152 -19.46 2.51 -4.29
N ARG A 153 -18.41 3.25 -4.64
CA ARG A 153 -18.51 4.58 -5.24
C ARG A 153 -17.29 4.88 -6.10
N ARG A 154 -17.45 5.77 -7.07
CA ARG A 154 -16.32 6.29 -7.86
C ARG A 154 -15.75 7.53 -7.21
N GLU A 155 -14.42 7.55 -7.15
CA GLU A 155 -13.65 8.72 -6.74
C GLU A 155 -12.46 8.92 -7.69
N ASN A 156 -11.82 10.07 -7.65
CA ASN A 156 -10.53 10.26 -8.27
C ASN A 156 -9.45 10.14 -7.19
N TYR A 157 -8.54 9.20 -7.37
CA TYR A 157 -7.41 9.01 -6.47
C TYR A 157 -6.10 9.30 -7.20
N ARG A 158 -5.39 10.35 -6.79
CA ARG A 158 -4.11 10.79 -7.41
C ARG A 158 -4.18 10.95 -8.94
N GLY A 159 -5.30 11.43 -9.45
CA GLY A 159 -5.52 11.68 -10.88
C GLY A 159 -6.02 10.48 -11.70
N ARG A 160 -6.25 9.32 -11.07
CA ARG A 160 -6.81 8.13 -11.72
C ARG A 160 -8.22 7.83 -11.23
N PRO A 161 -9.11 7.32 -12.08
CA PRO A 161 -10.42 6.83 -11.62
C PRO A 161 -10.24 5.65 -10.67
N ALA A 162 -10.93 5.68 -9.55
CA ALA A 162 -10.91 4.61 -8.57
C ALA A 162 -12.32 4.22 -8.15
N ILE A 163 -12.53 2.92 -7.89
CA ILE A 163 -13.71 2.41 -7.21
C ILE A 163 -13.34 2.23 -5.75
N VAL A 164 -14.12 2.85 -4.88
CA VAL A 164 -13.85 2.91 -3.45
C VAL A 164 -14.89 2.10 -2.71
N PHE A 165 -14.45 1.33 -1.72
CA PHE A 165 -15.29 0.49 -0.88
C PHE A 165 -15.01 0.75 0.58
N ASP A 166 -16.04 0.66 1.40
CA ASP A 166 -15.86 0.41 2.82
C ASP A 166 -15.73 -1.10 3.05
N PHE A 167 -14.89 -1.49 3.99
CA PHE A 167 -14.71 -2.90 4.36
C PHE A 167 -14.81 -3.12 5.86
N VAL A 168 -15.10 -4.37 6.22
CA VAL A 168 -15.05 -4.86 7.60
C VAL A 168 -14.53 -6.30 7.62
N GLY A 169 -13.69 -6.63 8.58
CA GLY A 169 -13.20 -7.98 8.77
C GLY A 169 -14.33 -8.97 9.05
N ARG A 170 -14.35 -10.08 8.34
CA ARG A 170 -15.38 -11.12 8.42
C ARG A 170 -15.08 -12.05 9.59
N LYS A 171 -15.94 -12.03 10.62
CA LYS A 171 -15.74 -12.77 11.87
C LYS A 171 -15.54 -14.29 11.67
N ASN A 172 -16.23 -14.85 10.67
CA ASN A 172 -16.22 -16.29 10.38
C ASN A 172 -15.20 -16.70 9.29
N ALA A 173 -14.32 -15.79 8.87
CA ALA A 173 -13.29 -16.12 7.90
C ALA A 173 -12.34 -17.18 8.44
N GLN A 174 -11.95 -18.13 7.59
CA GLN A 174 -10.89 -19.08 7.88
C GLN A 174 -9.55 -18.34 7.88
N THR A 175 -8.79 -18.47 8.95
CA THR A 175 -7.54 -17.72 9.16
C THR A 175 -6.41 -18.63 9.63
N HIS A 176 -5.19 -18.24 9.28
CA HIS A 176 -3.96 -18.93 9.63
C HIS A 176 -3.00 -17.98 10.36
N GLY A 177 -2.95 -18.10 11.69
CA GLY A 177 -2.04 -17.32 12.51
C GLY A 177 -2.57 -15.95 12.94
N LEU A 178 -1.77 -15.27 13.77
CA LEU A 178 -2.18 -14.08 14.51
C LEU A 178 -2.49 -12.86 13.62
N ALA A 179 -1.74 -12.69 12.51
CA ALA A 179 -1.94 -11.55 11.63
C ALA A 179 -3.30 -11.61 10.92
N GLU A 180 -3.69 -12.79 10.43
CA GLU A 180 -5.00 -12.99 9.82
C GLU A 180 -6.14 -12.92 10.85
N ASP A 181 -5.92 -13.44 12.06
CA ASP A 181 -6.91 -13.31 13.14
C ASP A 181 -7.11 -11.85 13.55
N ALA A 182 -6.04 -11.06 13.60
CA ALA A 182 -6.11 -9.62 13.87
C ALA A 182 -6.92 -8.89 12.78
N SER A 183 -6.79 -9.31 11.51
CA SER A 183 -7.48 -8.69 10.38
C SER A 183 -9.00 -8.80 10.46
N LYS A 184 -9.54 -9.79 11.18
CA LYS A 184 -10.98 -9.87 11.48
C LYS A 184 -11.51 -8.71 12.32
N LYS A 185 -10.61 -7.96 12.96
CA LYS A 185 -10.94 -6.79 13.80
C LYS A 185 -10.71 -5.47 13.06
N LEU A 186 -10.42 -5.51 11.79
CA LEU A 186 -10.23 -4.32 10.97
C LEU A 186 -11.52 -3.85 10.33
N GLN A 187 -11.62 -2.55 10.15
CA GLN A 187 -12.55 -1.89 9.24
C GLN A 187 -11.85 -0.71 8.57
N GLY A 188 -12.37 -0.26 7.46
CA GLY A 188 -11.78 0.88 6.78
C GLY A 188 -12.30 1.10 5.38
N THR A 189 -11.47 1.68 4.55
CA THR A 189 -11.77 2.03 3.17
C THR A 189 -10.64 1.54 2.26
N LEU A 190 -11.01 1.11 1.09
CA LEU A 190 -10.10 0.55 0.10
C LEU A 190 -10.38 1.21 -1.26
N TRP A 191 -9.33 1.64 -1.95
CA TRP A 191 -9.37 2.23 -3.29
C TRP A 191 -8.78 1.27 -4.30
N VAL A 192 -9.56 0.98 -5.33
CA VAL A 192 -9.18 0.11 -6.44
C VAL A 192 -9.11 0.97 -7.71
N ASP A 193 -7.99 0.97 -8.39
CA ASP A 193 -7.87 1.56 -9.72
C ASP A 193 -8.91 0.92 -10.65
N GLU A 194 -9.74 1.77 -11.30
CA GLU A 194 -10.86 1.27 -12.09
C GLU A 194 -10.41 0.58 -13.38
N ASP A 195 -9.28 0.98 -13.95
CA ASP A 195 -8.75 0.42 -15.20
C ASP A 195 -7.94 -0.86 -14.94
N ASP A 196 -7.02 -0.80 -13.97
CA ASP A 196 -6.03 -1.85 -13.73
C ASP A 196 -6.51 -2.92 -12.72
N ARG A 197 -7.64 -2.70 -12.04
CA ARG A 197 -8.17 -3.61 -10.99
C ARG A 197 -7.16 -3.88 -9.87
N GLN A 198 -6.33 -2.88 -9.55
CA GLN A 198 -5.31 -2.96 -8.51
C GLN A 198 -5.68 -2.10 -7.31
N ILE A 199 -5.39 -2.57 -6.10
CA ILE A 199 -5.52 -1.74 -4.92
C ILE A 199 -4.42 -0.68 -4.97
N VAL A 200 -4.84 0.58 -4.86
CA VAL A 200 -3.92 1.72 -4.87
C VAL A 200 -3.75 2.34 -3.50
N HIS A 201 -4.73 2.18 -2.64
CA HIS A 201 -4.71 2.68 -1.28
C HIS A 201 -5.63 1.88 -0.37
N LEU A 202 -5.26 1.78 0.89
CA LEU A 202 -6.04 1.14 1.94
C LEU A 202 -5.87 1.93 3.24
N ASP A 203 -7.00 2.32 3.84
CA ASP A 203 -7.08 2.83 5.21
C ASP A 203 -7.71 1.79 6.11
N ALA A 204 -7.06 1.43 7.18
CA ALA A 204 -7.57 0.43 8.12
C ALA A 204 -7.44 0.87 9.58
N VAL A 205 -8.44 0.54 10.38
CA VAL A 205 -8.46 0.79 11.81
C VAL A 205 -9.02 -0.42 12.56
N PHE A 206 -8.44 -0.73 13.71
CA PHE A 206 -8.99 -1.72 14.61
C PHE A 206 -10.31 -1.21 15.23
N ASN A 207 -11.41 -1.86 14.90
CA ASN A 207 -12.74 -1.52 15.42
C ASN A 207 -13.03 -2.13 16.80
N ASP A 208 -12.21 -3.08 17.24
CA ASP A 208 -12.26 -3.77 18.51
C ASP A 208 -10.84 -4.16 18.95
N ASN A 209 -10.67 -4.49 20.23
CA ASN A 209 -9.39 -4.99 20.73
C ASN A 209 -9.07 -6.37 20.16
N PHE A 210 -7.80 -6.59 19.85
CA PHE A 210 -7.29 -7.90 19.46
C PHE A 210 -6.38 -8.47 20.56
N HIS A 211 -6.78 -9.63 21.10
CA HIS A 211 -6.14 -10.27 22.24
C HIS A 211 -5.24 -11.44 21.78
N VAL A 212 -3.95 -11.37 22.12
CA VAL A 212 -3.00 -12.46 21.94
C VAL A 212 -2.93 -13.26 23.24
N ALA A 213 -3.12 -14.57 23.16
CA ALA A 213 -3.19 -15.47 24.32
C ALA A 213 -4.16 -14.96 25.41
N GLY A 214 -5.40 -14.66 25.00
CA GLY A 214 -6.41 -14.14 25.91
C GLY A 214 -6.14 -12.73 26.45
N GLY A 215 -5.21 -11.98 25.84
CA GLY A 215 -4.81 -10.64 26.28
C GLY A 215 -3.67 -10.63 27.32
N ILE A 216 -3.19 -11.81 27.72
CA ILE A 216 -2.08 -11.92 28.69
C ILE A 216 -0.76 -11.48 28.04
N VAL A 217 -0.46 -11.94 26.85
CA VAL A 217 0.79 -11.64 26.14
C VAL A 217 0.76 -10.24 25.52
N ALA A 218 -0.27 -9.97 24.75
CA ALA A 218 -0.47 -8.66 24.14
C ALA A 218 -1.94 -8.38 23.85
N ASN A 219 -2.27 -7.10 23.78
CA ASN A 219 -3.59 -6.62 23.39
C ASN A 219 -3.40 -5.40 22.48
N VAL A 220 -3.68 -5.57 21.18
CA VAL A 220 -3.76 -4.46 20.25
C VAL A 220 -5.06 -3.73 20.49
N GLN A 221 -4.99 -2.45 20.79
CA GLN A 221 -6.15 -1.68 21.21
C GLN A 221 -6.94 -1.19 20.01
N LYS A 222 -8.25 -1.11 20.19
CA LYS A 222 -9.16 -0.38 19.30
C LYS A 222 -8.60 1.02 19.00
N GLY A 223 -8.69 1.44 17.73
CA GLY A 223 -8.16 2.72 17.26
C GLY A 223 -6.72 2.65 16.74
N SER A 224 -6.00 1.54 16.95
CA SER A 224 -4.78 1.29 16.19
C SER A 224 -5.11 1.28 14.70
N ASN A 225 -4.29 1.93 13.87
CA ASN A 225 -4.59 2.13 12.45
C ASN A 225 -3.35 1.97 11.59
N PHE A 226 -3.57 1.75 10.31
CA PHE A 226 -2.53 1.81 9.29
C PHE A 226 -3.11 2.24 7.94
N HIS A 227 -2.24 2.83 7.13
CA HIS A 227 -2.44 3.20 5.74
C HIS A 227 -1.44 2.44 4.89
N PHE A 228 -1.83 2.10 3.69
CA PHE A 228 -0.99 1.40 2.73
C PHE A 228 -1.19 1.98 1.35
N ASP A 229 -0.10 2.22 0.64
CA ASP A 229 -0.09 2.80 -0.69
C ASP A 229 0.63 1.90 -1.69
N GLN A 230 0.11 1.85 -2.91
CA GLN A 230 0.79 1.31 -4.09
C GLN A 230 0.84 2.36 -5.21
N ALA A 231 1.82 2.23 -6.08
CA ALA A 231 1.91 3.02 -7.30
C ALA A 231 2.37 2.16 -8.47
N LEU A 232 2.04 2.63 -9.68
CA LEU A 232 2.51 2.02 -10.92
C LEU A 232 3.99 2.40 -11.11
N VAL A 233 4.88 1.43 -10.92
CA VAL A 233 6.32 1.60 -11.04
C VAL A 233 6.73 1.35 -12.48
N ASN A 234 7.54 2.23 -13.05
CA ASN A 234 8.02 2.19 -14.45
C ASN A 234 6.91 2.08 -15.50
N GLY A 235 5.66 2.39 -15.15
CA GLY A 235 4.52 2.21 -16.05
C GLY A 235 4.13 0.75 -16.33
N GLU A 236 4.67 -0.21 -15.56
CA GLU A 236 4.54 -1.64 -15.85
C GLU A 236 3.87 -2.43 -14.74
N VAL A 237 4.17 -2.13 -13.47
CA VAL A 237 3.74 -2.96 -12.35
C VAL A 237 3.37 -2.12 -11.12
N TRP A 238 2.29 -2.49 -10.46
CA TRP A 238 1.88 -1.90 -9.21
C TRP A 238 2.67 -2.51 -8.04
N LEU A 239 3.42 -1.67 -7.33
CA LEU A 239 4.25 -2.07 -6.20
C LEU A 239 3.95 -1.20 -4.98
N PRO A 240 4.14 -1.72 -3.75
CA PRO A 240 4.05 -0.91 -2.54
C PRO A 240 4.94 0.33 -2.64
N THR A 241 4.50 1.46 -2.14
CA THR A 241 5.31 2.68 -2.03
C THR A 241 5.47 3.13 -0.61
N GLY A 242 4.73 2.52 0.29
CA GLY A 242 4.87 2.74 1.71
C GLY A 242 3.66 2.33 2.52
N ALA A 243 3.87 2.35 3.82
CA ALA A 243 2.83 2.17 4.82
C ALA A 243 3.09 3.06 6.03
N GLU A 244 2.04 3.52 6.68
CA GLU A 244 2.18 4.26 7.93
C GLU A 244 1.04 3.93 8.88
N GLY A 245 1.24 4.17 10.16
CA GLY A 245 0.18 3.94 11.12
C GLY A 245 0.58 4.19 12.56
N THR A 246 -0.40 3.92 13.43
CA THR A 246 -0.23 4.03 14.88
C THR A 246 -0.70 2.74 15.54
N ALA A 247 0.18 2.11 16.28
CA ALA A 247 -0.12 0.95 17.10
C ALA A 247 -0.21 1.33 18.57
N GLN A 248 -1.30 0.93 19.24
CA GLN A 248 -1.45 1.02 20.68
C GLN A 248 -1.57 -0.40 21.22
N ILE A 249 -0.56 -0.84 21.95
CA ILE A 249 -0.43 -2.23 22.39
C ILE A 249 -0.24 -2.25 23.92
N ARG A 250 -1.03 -3.06 24.61
CA ARG A 250 -0.77 -3.39 26.01
C ARG A 250 -0.04 -4.73 26.06
N VAL A 251 1.15 -4.74 26.64
CA VAL A 251 2.01 -5.92 26.76
C VAL A 251 1.96 -6.42 28.21
N LEU A 252 1.83 -7.73 28.39
CA LEU A 252 1.78 -8.43 29.69
C LEU A 252 0.80 -7.77 30.68
N MET A 253 -0.30 -7.23 30.18
CA MET A 253 -1.34 -6.48 30.92
C MET A 253 -0.85 -5.24 31.70
N LEU A 254 0.44 -4.93 31.67
CA LEU A 254 1.08 -3.91 32.51
C LEU A 254 1.61 -2.71 31.71
N LYS A 255 2.28 -2.97 30.58
CA LYS A 255 2.97 -1.92 29.82
C LYS A 255 2.15 -1.50 28.62
N ASN A 256 1.75 -0.23 28.57
CA ASN A 256 1.19 0.38 27.37
C ASN A 256 2.34 0.87 26.47
N VAL A 257 2.32 0.43 25.23
CA VAL A 257 3.22 0.84 24.16
C VAL A 257 2.39 1.56 23.12
N ARG A 258 2.75 2.78 22.77
CA ARG A 258 2.18 3.52 21.65
C ARG A 258 3.30 3.84 20.69
N GLN A 259 3.16 3.39 19.46
CA GLN A 259 4.15 3.59 18.41
C GLN A 259 3.49 4.14 17.16
N ARG A 260 4.21 5.04 16.51
CA ARG A 260 3.93 5.44 15.13
C ARG A 260 4.99 4.82 14.25
N PHE A 261 4.60 4.26 13.13
CA PHE A 261 5.53 3.77 12.13
C PHE A 261 5.27 4.46 10.79
N ASN A 262 6.31 4.60 10.00
CA ASN A 262 6.28 5.07 8.63
C ASN A 262 7.29 4.24 7.83
N GLU A 263 6.84 3.63 6.76
CA GLU A 263 7.64 2.87 5.81
C GLU A 263 7.56 3.54 4.45
N ARG A 264 8.68 3.63 3.77
CA ARG A 264 8.78 4.12 2.39
C ARG A 264 9.59 3.13 1.58
N ASP A 265 8.98 2.68 0.47
CA ASP A 265 9.59 1.75 -0.46
C ASP A 265 10.03 2.49 -1.72
N TYR A 266 11.24 2.22 -2.17
CA TYR A 266 11.85 2.93 -3.28
C TYR A 266 12.94 2.07 -3.94
N ASP A 267 13.53 2.56 -5.02
CA ASP A 267 14.68 1.97 -5.71
C ASP A 267 14.41 0.53 -6.19
N TYR A 268 13.23 0.35 -6.82
CA TYR A 268 12.81 -0.94 -7.36
C TYR A 268 13.70 -1.38 -8.50
N LYS A 269 14.24 -2.60 -8.39
CA LYS A 269 15.08 -3.24 -9.39
C LYS A 269 14.47 -4.57 -9.78
N ARG A 270 14.26 -4.76 -11.09
CA ARG A 270 13.80 -6.03 -11.63
C ARG A 270 14.99 -6.94 -11.89
N PHE A 271 14.94 -8.17 -11.40
CA PHE A 271 15.87 -9.21 -11.84
C PHE A 271 15.44 -9.71 -13.21
N HIS A 272 16.31 -9.65 -14.17
CA HIS A 272 16.23 -10.52 -15.33
C HIS A 272 16.85 -11.85 -14.91
N VAL A 273 16.02 -12.83 -14.61
CA VAL A 273 16.46 -14.20 -14.65
C VAL A 273 16.43 -14.56 -16.12
N ASP A 274 17.52 -14.32 -16.83
CA ASP A 274 17.75 -14.97 -18.09
C ASP A 274 17.81 -16.47 -17.76
N ALA A 275 16.73 -17.18 -18.05
CA ALA A 275 16.68 -18.64 -18.01
C ALA A 275 17.48 -19.18 -19.20
N GLU A 276 18.78 -18.86 -19.24
CA GLU A 276 19.74 -19.53 -20.08
C GLU A 276 20.66 -20.39 -19.24
N GLN A 277 20.37 -21.68 -19.35
CA GLN A 277 21.26 -22.81 -19.17
C GLN A 277 21.74 -23.10 -17.75
N GLY A 278 21.12 -24.13 -17.19
CA GLY A 278 21.74 -24.97 -16.16
C GLY A 278 23.15 -25.39 -16.52
N LYS A 279 24.10 -24.69 -15.89
CA LYS A 279 25.42 -25.22 -15.51
C LYS A 279 25.95 -24.33 -14.39
N GLY A 280 26.05 -24.93 -13.22
CA GLY A 280 26.56 -24.46 -11.96
C GLY A 280 27.39 -23.15 -11.98
N ALA A 281 26.84 -22.07 -11.50
CA ALA A 281 27.63 -20.96 -11.02
C ALA A 281 28.28 -21.36 -9.69
N LYS A 282 29.53 -21.80 -9.74
CA LYS A 282 30.38 -21.86 -8.55
C LYS A 282 30.49 -20.46 -7.98
N VAL A 283 30.07 -20.31 -6.76
CA VAL A 283 30.37 -19.13 -5.94
C VAL A 283 31.90 -19.00 -5.91
N ALA A 284 32.42 -17.96 -6.57
CA ALA A 284 33.82 -17.60 -6.50
C ALA A 284 34.12 -17.18 -5.07
N GLY A 285 34.95 -17.97 -4.40
CA GLY A 285 35.35 -17.76 -3.04
C GLY A 285 36.11 -16.46 -2.85
N ALA A 286 35.86 -15.83 -1.73
CA ALA A 286 36.66 -14.79 -1.15
C ALA A 286 38.11 -15.23 -0.97
N LYS A 287 39.01 -14.38 -1.39
CA LYS A 287 40.36 -14.27 -0.84
C LYS A 287 40.51 -12.90 -0.21
#